data_8159c1fa9efdf359de57a177b8337cb0
#
_entry.id   8159c1fa9efdf359de57a177b8337cb0
#
_cell.length_a   1.000
_cell.length_b   1.000
_cell.length_c   1.000
_cell.angle_alpha   90.00
_cell.angle_beta   90.00
_cell.angle_gamma   90.00
#
_symmetry.space_group_name_H-M   'P 1'
#
loop_
_entity.id
_entity.type
_entity.pdbx_description
1 polymer ?
#
loop_
_entity_poly.entity_id
_entity_poly.type
_entity_poly.pdbx_seq_one_letter_code
_entity_poly.pdbx_strand_id
1 'polypeptide(L)'
;MKKRKFWGWGYEDQLLTEEEDKSIERRIAQNFSLDEVKSVPIPKAEEIELPKSRVSIPSNLSEVLTEDHLERLNHSYGKSFPDIARSILGIFPSPPDLVAYPKSQTEVESTLDWADQNKIAVIPYGGGSSVCGGVETDVGDDFRAVISMDMRKMDKILEIDKESRAARIEAGILGPDLENQLKEHDLTLRHFPQSFEHSTLGGWIATRSGGHYATLYTHIDDFVESTTTVTPSGVIESRRLPGSGAGPSPDRMIIGSEGVLGVITESWIRLQNRPTFRSSCSVHFSDYAQALNATRLISQAALFPANCRLLDANEAMFNGAGDGSKHLLIINFESADHDMQPWLDRALEIAKSEGGEFELPKEKDAHKSGASGNWRNSFIRAPYYREASIRRGIVQDTFETSITWDKGYEFIETLKRRAQEAIKEITNRDTTVTCRLTHTYPDGLAPYF
;
A
#
# COMPACT_ATOMS: atom_id res chain seq x y z
N MET A 1 4.50 23.27 4.33
CA MET A 1 4.43 21.82 4.06
C MET A 1 5.83 21.30 3.75
N LYS A 2 6.17 20.06 4.13
CA LYS A 2 7.41 19.42 3.66
C LYS A 2 7.32 19.20 2.15
N LYS A 3 8.42 19.44 1.42
CA LYS A 3 8.48 19.20 -0.03
C LYS A 3 8.50 17.72 -0.33
N ARG A 4 7.60 17.25 -1.20
CA ARG A 4 7.57 15.86 -1.68
C ARG A 4 8.59 15.64 -2.77
N LYS A 5 9.10 14.43 -2.86
CA LYS A 5 9.90 13.97 -4.00
C LYS A 5 8.98 13.73 -5.20
N PHE A 6 9.16 14.45 -6.30
CA PHE A 6 8.46 14.14 -7.55
C PHE A 6 8.96 12.83 -8.19
N TRP A 7 10.20 12.43 -7.87
CA TRP A 7 10.90 11.30 -8.45
C TRP A 7 10.86 10.01 -7.61
N GLY A 8 10.20 10.03 -6.45
CA GLY A 8 10.22 8.88 -5.55
C GLY A 8 9.23 8.98 -4.40
N TRP A 9 9.44 8.15 -3.37
CA TRP A 9 8.61 8.07 -2.18
C TRP A 9 8.99 9.12 -1.13
N GLY A 10 7.99 9.63 -0.45
CA GLY A 10 8.16 10.50 0.72
C GLY A 10 8.60 11.93 0.39
N TYR A 11 9.38 12.51 1.28
CA TYR A 11 9.76 13.91 1.28
C TYR A 11 11.25 14.08 0.94
N GLU A 12 11.66 15.27 0.47
CA GLU A 12 13.03 15.55 0.05
C GLU A 12 14.05 15.35 1.18
N ASP A 13 13.64 15.50 2.44
CA ASP A 13 14.46 15.26 3.65
C ASP A 13 14.56 13.77 4.05
N GLN A 14 13.81 12.88 3.40
CA GLN A 14 13.82 11.43 3.64
C GLN A 14 14.69 10.71 2.61
N LEU A 15 15.99 10.72 2.84
CA LEU A 15 16.96 10.01 2.01
C LEU A 15 17.50 8.77 2.72
N LEU A 16 18.09 7.88 1.95
CA LEU A 16 18.93 6.82 2.52
C LEU A 16 20.18 7.45 3.13
N THR A 17 20.68 6.85 4.19
CA THR A 17 22.00 7.19 4.72
C THR A 17 23.09 6.79 3.72
N GLU A 18 24.25 7.41 3.79
CA GLU A 18 25.39 7.05 2.92
C GLU A 18 25.79 5.58 3.07
N GLU A 19 25.67 5.02 4.27
CA GLU A 19 25.95 3.62 4.52
C GLU A 19 24.93 2.67 3.88
N GLU A 20 23.62 3.00 3.96
CA GLU A 20 22.56 2.25 3.29
C GLU A 20 22.74 2.27 1.77
N ASP A 21 23.02 3.44 1.20
CA ASP A 21 23.21 3.60 -0.26
C ASP A 21 24.43 2.81 -0.76
N LYS A 22 25.57 2.89 -0.05
CA LYS A 22 26.77 2.06 -0.32
C LYS A 22 26.53 0.56 -0.13
N SER A 23 25.66 0.19 0.81
CA SER A 23 25.29 -1.22 1.01
C SER A 23 24.51 -1.77 -0.18
N ILE A 24 23.58 -0.98 -0.74
CA ILE A 24 22.84 -1.35 -1.96
C ILE A 24 23.81 -1.52 -3.13
N GLU A 25 24.71 -0.57 -3.33
CA GLU A 25 25.72 -0.62 -4.39
C GLU A 25 26.58 -1.89 -4.32
N ARG A 26 27.09 -2.21 -3.13
CA ARG A 26 27.87 -3.45 -2.92
C ARG A 26 27.07 -4.71 -3.23
N ARG A 27 25.80 -4.78 -2.80
CA ARG A 27 24.94 -5.93 -3.10
C ARG A 27 24.67 -6.07 -4.59
N ILE A 28 24.43 -4.96 -5.30
CA ILE A 28 24.26 -4.98 -6.75
C ILE A 28 25.54 -5.47 -7.44
N ALA A 29 26.69 -4.91 -7.08
CA ALA A 29 27.99 -5.33 -7.64
C ALA A 29 28.21 -6.83 -7.45
N GLN A 30 27.98 -7.36 -6.26
CA GLN A 30 28.12 -8.78 -5.95
C GLN A 30 27.14 -9.67 -6.70
N ASN A 31 25.85 -9.32 -6.68
CA ASN A 31 24.80 -10.16 -7.29
C ASN A 31 24.91 -10.25 -8.81
N PHE A 32 25.40 -9.20 -9.45
CA PHE A 32 25.52 -9.12 -10.91
C PHE A 32 26.97 -9.22 -11.42
N SER A 33 27.94 -9.47 -10.51
CA SER A 33 29.37 -9.57 -10.83
C SER A 33 29.88 -8.35 -11.63
N LEU A 34 29.56 -7.14 -11.13
CA LEU A 34 29.94 -5.87 -11.76
C LEU A 34 31.17 -5.27 -11.07
N ASP A 35 32.11 -4.78 -11.85
CA ASP A 35 33.30 -4.05 -11.36
C ASP A 35 32.95 -2.64 -10.87
N GLU A 36 31.95 -2.00 -11.51
CA GLU A 36 31.47 -0.66 -11.19
C GLU A 36 29.95 -0.60 -11.28
N VAL A 37 29.32 0.09 -10.32
CA VAL A 37 27.88 0.34 -10.31
C VAL A 37 27.64 1.84 -10.42
N LYS A 38 27.11 2.29 -11.56
CA LYS A 38 26.79 3.70 -11.79
C LYS A 38 25.38 4.03 -11.33
N SER A 39 25.22 5.20 -10.73
CA SER A 39 23.91 5.73 -10.31
C SER A 39 23.50 6.91 -11.21
N VAL A 40 22.29 6.88 -11.75
CA VAL A 40 21.72 8.00 -12.49
C VAL A 40 21.48 9.16 -11.51
N PRO A 41 21.93 10.38 -11.81
CA PRO A 41 21.65 11.54 -10.99
C PRO A 41 20.15 11.90 -11.06
N ILE A 42 19.61 12.41 -9.97
CA ILE A 42 18.23 12.90 -9.94
C ILE A 42 18.22 14.30 -10.57
N PRO A 43 17.36 14.55 -11.58
CA PRO A 43 17.26 15.88 -12.16
C PRO A 43 16.66 16.86 -11.15
N LYS A 44 16.99 18.15 -11.28
CA LYS A 44 16.31 19.19 -10.51
C LYS A 44 14.98 19.54 -11.16
N ALA A 45 13.99 19.85 -10.34
CA ALA A 45 12.65 20.18 -10.85
C ALA A 45 12.69 21.32 -11.87
N GLU A 46 13.55 22.31 -11.65
CA GLU A 46 13.71 23.48 -12.49
C GLU A 46 14.37 23.18 -13.86
N GLU A 47 15.02 22.03 -14.00
CA GLU A 47 15.67 21.56 -15.23
C GLU A 47 14.70 20.77 -16.13
N ILE A 48 13.51 20.43 -15.64
CA ILE A 48 12.50 19.66 -16.36
C ILE A 48 11.52 20.61 -17.03
N GLU A 49 11.47 20.58 -18.36
CA GLU A 49 10.49 21.35 -19.10
C GLU A 49 9.14 20.63 -19.14
N LEU A 50 8.07 21.32 -18.74
CA LEU A 50 6.70 20.83 -18.87
C LEU A 50 5.95 21.60 -19.97
N PRO A 51 5.04 20.93 -20.71
CA PRO A 51 4.12 21.61 -21.60
C PRO A 51 3.28 22.62 -20.81
N LYS A 52 2.94 23.75 -21.43
CA LYS A 52 2.06 24.76 -20.84
C LYS A 52 0.68 24.16 -20.60
N SER A 53 0.02 24.68 -19.55
CA SER A 53 -1.39 24.34 -19.30
C SER A 53 -2.25 24.71 -20.52
N ARG A 54 -3.13 23.79 -20.91
CA ARG A 54 -4.06 23.96 -22.06
C ARG A 54 -5.31 24.77 -21.68
N VAL A 55 -5.49 25.09 -20.39
CA VAL A 55 -6.64 25.82 -19.84
C VAL A 55 -6.20 26.85 -18.81
N SER A 56 -6.98 27.91 -18.67
CA SER A 56 -6.78 28.95 -17.66
C SER A 56 -7.63 28.69 -16.43
N ILE A 57 -7.14 29.05 -15.27
CA ILE A 57 -7.87 28.93 -14.00
C ILE A 57 -9.00 29.99 -13.97
N PRO A 58 -10.27 29.56 -13.77
CA PRO A 58 -11.37 30.49 -13.62
C PRO A 58 -11.30 31.21 -12.25
N SER A 59 -11.77 32.45 -12.21
CA SER A 59 -11.65 33.30 -11.02
C SER A 59 -12.30 32.75 -9.76
N ASN A 60 -13.40 32.01 -9.90
CA ASN A 60 -14.12 31.38 -8.80
C ASN A 60 -13.41 30.12 -8.24
N LEU A 61 -12.40 29.58 -8.92
CA LEU A 61 -11.61 28.43 -8.46
C LEU A 61 -10.13 28.76 -8.23
N SER A 62 -9.78 30.05 -8.23
CA SER A 62 -8.38 30.51 -8.07
C SER A 62 -7.74 30.11 -6.73
N GLU A 63 -8.53 29.87 -5.69
CA GLU A 63 -8.05 29.40 -4.37
C GLU A 63 -7.92 27.87 -4.29
N VAL A 64 -8.51 27.15 -5.25
CA VAL A 64 -8.53 25.68 -5.29
C VAL A 64 -7.52 25.13 -6.29
N LEU A 65 -7.41 25.77 -7.46
CA LEU A 65 -6.59 25.32 -8.59
C LEU A 65 -5.23 26.03 -8.61
N THR A 66 -4.21 25.30 -9.06
CA THR A 66 -2.87 25.84 -9.30
C THR A 66 -2.26 25.26 -10.58
N GLU A 67 -1.43 26.04 -11.25
CA GLU A 67 -0.57 25.61 -12.37
C GLU A 67 0.91 25.57 -11.99
N ASP A 68 1.21 25.58 -10.69
CA ASP A 68 2.59 25.53 -10.18
C ASP A 68 3.37 24.36 -10.76
N HIS A 69 4.58 24.64 -11.23
CA HIS A 69 5.42 23.71 -11.94
C HIS A 69 5.75 22.46 -11.10
N LEU A 70 6.14 22.65 -9.84
CA LEU A 70 6.51 21.54 -8.95
C LEU A 70 5.29 20.69 -8.58
N GLU A 71 4.12 21.34 -8.39
CA GLU A 71 2.88 20.62 -8.12
C GLU A 71 2.46 19.77 -9.32
N ARG A 72 2.59 20.27 -10.53
CA ARG A 72 2.31 19.49 -11.75
C ARG A 72 3.26 18.30 -11.90
N LEU A 73 4.55 18.46 -11.59
CA LEU A 73 5.52 17.35 -11.53
C LEU A 73 5.11 16.30 -10.49
N ASN A 74 4.79 16.73 -9.27
CA ASN A 74 4.41 15.85 -8.17
C ASN A 74 3.15 15.01 -8.44
N HIS A 75 2.28 15.47 -9.34
CA HIS A 75 0.99 14.86 -9.64
C HIS A 75 0.93 14.20 -11.02
N SER A 76 2.07 14.08 -11.71
CA SER A 76 2.11 13.42 -13.03
C SER A 76 2.03 11.90 -12.95
N TYR A 77 2.59 11.33 -11.90
CA TYR A 77 2.77 9.88 -11.79
C TYR A 77 2.43 9.35 -10.40
N GLY A 78 2.17 8.03 -10.35
CA GLY A 78 2.19 7.24 -9.13
C GLY A 78 3.60 6.82 -8.74
N LYS A 79 3.74 5.57 -8.25
CA LYS A 79 5.00 4.99 -7.75
C LYS A 79 5.27 3.59 -8.31
N SER A 80 4.76 3.27 -9.50
CA SER A 80 5.14 2.06 -10.22
C SER A 80 6.63 2.11 -10.63
N PHE A 81 7.18 0.99 -11.09
CA PHE A 81 8.56 1.00 -11.61
C PHE A 81 8.72 1.97 -12.79
N PRO A 82 7.84 1.95 -13.83
CA PRO A 82 7.92 2.92 -14.92
C PRO A 82 7.79 4.36 -14.47
N ASP A 83 6.92 4.66 -13.48
CA ASP A 83 6.71 6.01 -12.96
C ASP A 83 7.99 6.58 -12.33
N ILE A 84 8.62 5.79 -11.45
CA ILE A 84 9.86 6.19 -10.80
C ILE A 84 11.00 6.32 -11.83
N ALA A 85 11.11 5.36 -12.74
CA ALA A 85 12.14 5.40 -13.77
C ALA A 85 12.00 6.62 -14.70
N ARG A 86 10.79 6.91 -15.20
CA ARG A 86 10.50 8.11 -16.01
C ARG A 86 10.82 9.39 -15.23
N SER A 87 10.41 9.45 -13.96
CA SER A 87 10.67 10.61 -13.10
C SER A 87 12.16 10.86 -12.86
N ILE A 88 12.95 9.81 -12.59
CA ILE A 88 14.42 9.91 -12.45
C ILE A 88 15.09 10.33 -13.77
N LEU A 89 14.55 9.93 -14.90
CA LEU A 89 15.05 10.33 -16.23
C LEU A 89 14.54 11.70 -16.69
N GLY A 90 13.71 12.38 -15.90
CA GLY A 90 13.13 13.69 -16.27
C GLY A 90 12.09 13.62 -17.40
N ILE A 91 11.43 12.49 -17.60
CA ILE A 91 10.49 12.24 -18.71
C ILE A 91 9.07 12.46 -18.22
N PHE A 92 8.42 13.57 -18.63
CA PHE A 92 7.05 13.96 -18.23
C PHE A 92 6.24 14.42 -19.46
N PRO A 93 5.84 13.51 -20.37
CA PRO A 93 5.14 13.89 -21.61
C PRO A 93 3.73 14.42 -21.37
N SER A 94 3.03 13.93 -20.35
CA SER A 94 1.61 14.21 -20.09
C SER A 94 1.38 14.62 -18.63
N PRO A 95 1.99 15.74 -18.12
CA PRO A 95 1.71 16.21 -16.78
C PRO A 95 0.28 16.76 -16.70
N PRO A 96 -0.37 16.83 -15.51
CA PRO A 96 -1.67 17.48 -15.38
C PRO A 96 -1.56 18.95 -15.79
N ASP A 97 -2.61 19.48 -16.41
CA ASP A 97 -2.67 20.92 -16.71
C ASP A 97 -2.75 21.75 -15.44
N LEU A 98 -3.59 21.31 -14.52
CA LEU A 98 -3.82 21.93 -13.22
C LEU A 98 -3.83 20.90 -12.11
N VAL A 99 -3.53 21.35 -10.89
CA VAL A 99 -3.71 20.57 -9.66
C VAL A 99 -4.76 21.27 -8.82
N ALA A 100 -5.75 20.52 -8.31
CA ALA A 100 -6.78 21.02 -7.41
C ALA A 100 -6.49 20.59 -5.96
N TYR A 101 -6.73 21.49 -5.01
CA TYR A 101 -6.61 21.26 -3.58
C TYR A 101 -7.90 21.66 -2.84
N PRO A 102 -9.01 20.91 -3.01
CA PRO A 102 -10.25 21.21 -2.33
C PRO A 102 -10.12 21.03 -0.80
N LYS A 103 -10.81 21.90 -0.06
CA LYS A 103 -10.90 21.90 1.41
C LYS A 103 -12.31 21.53 1.89
N SER A 104 -13.25 21.35 0.98
CA SER A 104 -14.63 21.03 1.26
C SER A 104 -15.28 20.26 0.10
N GLN A 105 -16.38 19.56 0.40
CA GLN A 105 -17.17 18.90 -0.61
C GLN A 105 -17.67 19.88 -1.69
N THR A 106 -18.08 21.10 -1.30
CA THR A 106 -18.54 22.14 -2.24
C THR A 106 -17.47 22.55 -3.24
N GLU A 107 -16.19 22.60 -2.80
CA GLU A 107 -15.09 22.89 -3.72
C GLU A 107 -14.81 21.73 -4.68
N VAL A 108 -15.02 20.47 -4.24
CA VAL A 108 -14.98 19.29 -5.12
C VAL A 108 -16.09 19.37 -6.16
N GLU A 109 -17.33 19.62 -5.74
CA GLU A 109 -18.49 19.78 -6.63
C GLU A 109 -18.25 20.89 -7.66
N SER A 110 -17.84 22.07 -7.23
CA SER A 110 -17.59 23.21 -8.11
C SER A 110 -16.46 22.93 -9.13
N THR A 111 -15.44 22.17 -8.73
CA THR A 111 -14.35 21.77 -9.62
C THR A 111 -14.81 20.75 -10.65
N LEU A 112 -15.62 19.76 -10.25
CA LEU A 112 -16.19 18.75 -11.17
C LEU A 112 -17.16 19.39 -12.15
N ASP A 113 -18.04 20.29 -11.69
CA ASP A 113 -18.99 21.01 -12.56
C ASP A 113 -18.26 21.83 -13.62
N TRP A 114 -17.20 22.55 -13.23
CA TRP A 114 -16.39 23.30 -14.19
C TRP A 114 -15.66 22.37 -15.17
N ALA A 115 -15.12 21.27 -14.67
CA ALA A 115 -14.40 20.29 -15.50
C ALA A 115 -15.35 19.65 -16.54
N ASP A 116 -16.53 19.24 -16.14
CA ASP A 116 -17.55 18.65 -17.04
C ASP A 116 -17.96 19.63 -18.16
N GLN A 117 -18.31 20.87 -17.79
CA GLN A 117 -18.67 21.92 -18.74
C GLN A 117 -17.56 22.23 -19.76
N ASN A 118 -16.30 21.98 -19.43
CA ASN A 118 -15.14 22.29 -20.26
C ASN A 118 -14.48 21.06 -20.89
N LYS A 119 -15.03 19.85 -20.73
CA LYS A 119 -14.45 18.59 -21.18
C LYS A 119 -13.03 18.36 -20.62
N ILE A 120 -12.86 18.57 -19.34
CA ILE A 120 -11.62 18.38 -18.62
C ILE A 120 -11.71 17.07 -17.84
N ALA A 121 -10.72 16.20 -17.95
CA ALA A 121 -10.63 15.00 -17.13
C ALA A 121 -10.21 15.37 -15.70
N VAL A 122 -10.79 14.71 -14.70
CA VAL A 122 -10.39 14.85 -13.30
C VAL A 122 -9.90 13.51 -12.77
N ILE A 123 -8.66 13.48 -12.29
CA ILE A 123 -8.03 12.32 -11.68
C ILE A 123 -8.03 12.53 -10.17
N PRO A 124 -8.83 11.79 -9.39
CA PRO A 124 -8.75 11.83 -7.93
C PRO A 124 -7.37 11.38 -7.45
N TYR A 125 -6.77 12.17 -6.56
CA TYR A 125 -5.42 11.94 -6.07
C TYR A 125 -5.40 12.00 -4.53
N GLY A 126 -4.92 10.95 -3.90
CA GLY A 126 -4.70 10.91 -2.46
C GLY A 126 -3.23 11.12 -2.13
N GLY A 127 -2.53 10.05 -1.75
CA GLY A 127 -1.09 10.09 -1.50
C GLY A 127 -0.21 9.95 -2.74
N GLY A 128 -0.76 9.64 -3.91
CA GLY A 128 0.01 9.35 -5.13
C GLY A 128 0.81 8.05 -5.05
N SER A 129 0.39 7.13 -4.19
CA SER A 129 1.09 5.86 -3.91
C SER A 129 0.68 4.71 -4.85
N SER A 130 -0.13 4.96 -5.86
CA SER A 130 -0.51 3.96 -6.87
C SER A 130 0.73 3.36 -7.53
N VAL A 131 0.76 2.03 -7.67
CA VAL A 131 1.83 1.29 -8.36
C VAL A 131 1.34 0.63 -9.65
N CYS A 132 0.12 0.94 -10.09
CA CYS A 132 -0.53 0.39 -11.27
C CYS A 132 -1.03 1.46 -12.25
N GLY A 133 -0.51 2.70 -12.16
CA GLY A 133 -0.87 3.80 -13.06
C GLY A 133 -2.21 4.49 -12.73
N GLY A 134 -2.85 4.20 -11.59
CA GLY A 134 -4.19 4.71 -11.25
C GLY A 134 -4.29 6.23 -11.06
N VAL A 135 -3.17 6.95 -11.01
CA VAL A 135 -3.13 8.42 -10.92
C VAL A 135 -2.37 9.06 -12.09
N GLU A 136 -2.04 8.29 -13.13
CA GLU A 136 -1.36 8.79 -14.32
C GLU A 136 -2.29 9.71 -15.11
N THR A 137 -1.75 10.82 -15.60
CA THR A 137 -2.52 11.90 -16.22
C THR A 137 -2.55 11.85 -17.75
N ASP A 138 -2.11 10.75 -18.33
CA ASP A 138 -2.28 10.46 -19.77
C ASP A 138 -3.68 9.89 -20.03
N VAL A 139 -4.63 10.75 -20.40
CA VAL A 139 -6.05 10.41 -20.62
C VAL A 139 -6.42 10.36 -22.12
N GLY A 140 -5.44 10.44 -23.01
CA GLY A 140 -5.68 10.49 -24.45
C GLY A 140 -6.27 11.83 -24.93
N ASP A 141 -6.76 11.84 -26.16
CA ASP A 141 -7.16 13.07 -26.89
C ASP A 141 -8.64 13.46 -26.70
N ASP A 142 -9.43 12.66 -25.96
CA ASP A 142 -10.86 12.91 -25.78
C ASP A 142 -11.16 14.08 -24.85
N PHE A 143 -10.20 14.50 -24.04
CA PHE A 143 -10.30 15.59 -23.09
C PHE A 143 -9.44 16.79 -23.49
N ARG A 144 -9.99 17.98 -23.23
CA ARG A 144 -9.30 19.23 -23.51
C ARG A 144 -8.11 19.48 -22.61
N ALA A 145 -8.19 19.01 -21.36
CA ALA A 145 -7.18 19.18 -20.31
C ALA A 145 -7.35 18.12 -19.22
N VAL A 146 -6.43 18.09 -18.26
CA VAL A 146 -6.45 17.17 -17.11
C VAL A 146 -6.20 17.93 -15.81
N ILE A 147 -7.02 17.64 -14.79
CA ILE A 147 -6.82 18.09 -13.41
C ILE A 147 -6.48 16.88 -12.55
N SER A 148 -5.39 16.96 -11.79
CA SER A 148 -5.15 16.06 -10.65
C SER A 148 -5.76 16.68 -9.40
N MET A 149 -6.74 16.02 -8.78
CA MET A 149 -7.47 16.53 -7.62
C MET A 149 -6.94 15.92 -6.33
N ASP A 150 -6.07 16.67 -5.65
CA ASP A 150 -5.41 16.25 -4.40
C ASP A 150 -6.31 16.48 -3.19
N MET A 151 -6.79 15.41 -2.60
CA MET A 151 -7.73 15.44 -1.49
C MET A 151 -7.10 15.72 -0.12
N ARG A 152 -5.77 15.79 0.00
CA ARG A 152 -5.05 15.86 1.29
C ARG A 152 -5.32 17.10 2.16
N LYS A 153 -6.07 18.08 1.67
CA LYS A 153 -6.55 19.20 2.51
C LYS A 153 -7.87 18.91 3.22
N MET A 154 -8.50 17.77 2.91
CA MET A 154 -9.64 17.21 3.63
C MET A 154 -9.12 16.09 4.55
N ASP A 155 -8.58 16.46 5.72
CA ASP A 155 -7.71 15.61 6.55
C ASP A 155 -8.17 15.49 8.02
N LYS A 156 -9.47 15.69 8.28
CA LYS A 156 -10.01 15.73 9.64
C LYS A 156 -10.84 14.52 9.99
N ILE A 157 -10.83 14.16 11.26
CA ILE A 157 -11.89 13.35 11.86
C ILE A 157 -13.04 14.30 12.20
N LEU A 158 -14.18 14.11 11.58
CA LEU A 158 -15.36 14.98 11.71
C LEU A 158 -16.21 14.62 12.91
N GLU A 159 -16.31 13.32 13.22
CA GLU A 159 -17.15 12.79 14.30
C GLU A 159 -16.59 11.45 14.80
N ILE A 160 -16.71 11.20 16.10
CA ILE A 160 -16.34 9.93 16.75
C ILE A 160 -17.53 9.39 17.54
N ASP A 161 -18.00 8.21 17.18
CA ASP A 161 -18.97 7.42 17.91
C ASP A 161 -18.24 6.35 18.74
N LYS A 162 -18.03 6.63 20.02
CA LYS A 162 -17.31 5.73 20.92
C LYS A 162 -18.10 4.46 21.27
N GLU A 163 -19.43 4.53 21.29
CA GLU A 163 -20.27 3.37 21.61
C GLU A 163 -20.20 2.33 20.50
N SER A 164 -20.36 2.76 19.24
CA SER A 164 -20.28 1.87 18.09
C SER A 164 -18.83 1.68 17.60
N ARG A 165 -17.86 2.37 18.20
CA ARG A 165 -16.44 2.38 17.79
C ARG A 165 -16.28 2.66 16.31
N ALA A 166 -16.74 3.83 15.88
CA ALA A 166 -16.63 4.29 14.52
C ALA A 166 -16.32 5.79 14.45
N ALA A 167 -15.82 6.27 13.32
CA ALA A 167 -15.62 7.69 13.08
C ALA A 167 -15.99 8.06 11.66
N ARG A 168 -16.50 9.29 11.48
CA ARG A 168 -16.67 9.95 10.19
C ARG A 168 -15.43 10.76 9.89
N ILE A 169 -14.78 10.43 8.79
CA ILE A 169 -13.40 10.85 8.51
C ILE A 169 -13.32 11.35 7.07
N GLU A 170 -12.66 12.48 6.87
CA GLU A 170 -12.37 13.03 5.54
C GLU A 170 -11.37 12.13 4.79
N ALA A 171 -11.60 11.96 3.49
CA ALA A 171 -10.92 10.97 2.66
C ALA A 171 -9.43 11.29 2.40
N GLY A 172 -9.02 12.54 2.55
CA GLY A 172 -7.66 13.00 2.29
C GLY A 172 -6.68 12.80 3.45
N ILE A 173 -7.14 12.32 4.61
CA ILE A 173 -6.28 12.13 5.79
C ILE A 173 -5.23 11.04 5.53
N LEU A 174 -3.97 11.33 5.84
CA LEU A 174 -2.87 10.36 5.76
C LEU A 174 -2.88 9.39 6.95
N GLY A 175 -2.36 8.19 6.73
CA GLY A 175 -2.33 7.15 7.77
C GLY A 175 -1.74 7.59 9.12
N PRO A 176 -0.56 8.22 9.18
CA PRO A 176 0.01 8.71 10.45
C PRO A 176 -0.86 9.74 11.15
N ASP A 177 -1.44 10.69 10.40
CA ASP A 177 -2.28 11.74 10.96
C ASP A 177 -3.59 11.17 11.50
N LEU A 178 -4.19 10.21 10.79
CA LEU A 178 -5.36 9.46 11.23
C LEU A 178 -5.10 8.72 12.55
N GLU A 179 -4.03 7.93 12.61
CA GLU A 179 -3.70 7.16 13.82
C GLU A 179 -3.31 8.06 15.00
N ASN A 180 -2.68 9.23 14.74
CA ASN A 180 -2.38 10.20 15.79
C ASN A 180 -3.65 10.85 16.37
N GLN A 181 -4.60 11.25 15.52
CA GLN A 181 -5.88 11.80 15.98
C GLN A 181 -6.69 10.74 16.74
N LEU A 182 -6.79 9.50 16.24
CA LEU A 182 -7.49 8.40 16.92
C LEU A 182 -6.87 8.02 18.27
N LYS A 183 -5.55 8.15 18.40
CA LYS A 183 -4.82 7.83 19.64
C LYS A 183 -5.27 8.67 20.82
N GLU A 184 -5.68 9.90 20.62
CA GLU A 184 -6.20 10.80 21.66
C GLU A 184 -7.52 10.27 22.27
N HIS A 185 -8.17 9.35 21.59
CA HIS A 185 -9.42 8.71 21.99
C HIS A 185 -9.26 7.22 22.38
N ASP A 186 -8.02 6.72 22.50
CA ASP A 186 -7.68 5.31 22.73
C ASP A 186 -8.16 4.36 21.62
N LEU A 187 -8.40 4.89 20.42
CA LEU A 187 -8.86 4.15 19.25
C LEU A 187 -7.75 4.00 18.20
N THR A 188 -7.96 3.07 17.28
CA THR A 188 -7.10 2.82 16.10
C THR A 188 -7.96 2.28 14.98
N LEU A 189 -7.60 2.60 13.73
CA LEU A 189 -8.20 1.95 12.57
C LEU A 189 -7.63 0.54 12.38
N ARG A 190 -6.37 0.35 12.67
CA ARG A 190 -5.66 -0.93 12.51
C ARG A 190 -5.48 -1.37 11.05
N HIS A 191 -5.56 -0.43 10.13
CA HIS A 191 -5.29 -0.65 8.71
C HIS A 191 -3.94 -0.02 8.32
N PHE A 192 -2.93 -0.85 8.04
CA PHE A 192 -1.56 -0.42 7.75
C PHE A 192 -1.07 -1.03 6.43
N PRO A 193 -1.45 -0.47 5.27
CA PRO A 193 -0.87 -0.87 3.99
C PRO A 193 0.62 -0.52 3.92
N GLN A 194 1.37 -1.07 2.98
CA GLN A 194 2.80 -0.77 2.83
C GLN A 194 3.06 0.72 2.60
N SER A 195 2.15 1.40 1.91
CA SER A 195 2.18 2.84 1.66
C SER A 195 1.63 3.71 2.80
N PHE A 196 1.40 3.15 3.99
CA PHE A 196 0.69 3.80 5.13
C PHE A 196 1.11 5.25 5.39
N GLU A 197 2.42 5.52 5.36
CA GLU A 197 2.95 6.87 5.64
C GLU A 197 2.61 7.90 4.53
N HIS A 198 2.25 7.43 3.33
CA HIS A 198 2.12 8.24 2.14
C HIS A 198 0.79 8.07 1.41
N SER A 199 -0.14 7.31 1.98
CA SER A 199 -1.46 7.05 1.38
C SER A 199 -2.59 7.54 2.27
N THR A 200 -3.72 7.82 1.67
CA THR A 200 -4.89 8.42 2.33
C THR A 200 -6.02 7.42 2.50
N LEU A 201 -6.93 7.68 3.43
CA LEU A 201 -8.12 6.88 3.67
C LEU A 201 -8.94 6.68 2.38
N GLY A 202 -9.22 7.76 1.64
CA GLY A 202 -9.96 7.68 0.38
C GLY A 202 -9.22 6.85 -0.68
N GLY A 203 -7.89 6.94 -0.73
CA GLY A 203 -7.08 6.08 -1.58
C GLY A 203 -7.19 4.61 -1.19
N TRP A 204 -7.19 4.26 0.09
CA TRP A 204 -7.40 2.88 0.53
C TRP A 204 -8.76 2.34 0.13
N ILE A 205 -9.81 3.15 0.29
CA ILE A 205 -11.18 2.77 -0.10
C ILE A 205 -11.26 2.60 -1.62
N ALA A 206 -10.75 3.55 -2.38
CA ALA A 206 -10.78 3.53 -3.84
C ALA A 206 -10.03 2.31 -4.44
N THR A 207 -8.94 1.87 -3.81
CA THR A 207 -8.15 0.72 -4.29
C THR A 207 -8.52 -0.61 -3.61
N ARG A 208 -9.46 -0.61 -2.67
CA ARG A 208 -9.81 -1.78 -1.85
C ARG A 208 -8.60 -2.42 -1.18
N SER A 209 -7.75 -1.58 -0.59
CA SER A 209 -6.44 -2.01 -0.10
C SER A 209 -6.51 -2.99 1.07
N GLY A 210 -5.53 -3.90 1.13
CA GLY A 210 -5.24 -4.74 2.29
C GLY A 210 -4.19 -4.11 3.19
N GLY A 211 -4.25 -4.38 4.49
CA GLY A 211 -3.30 -3.89 5.49
C GLY A 211 -2.43 -5.00 6.08
N HIS A 212 -1.44 -4.61 6.88
CA HIS A 212 -0.52 -5.53 7.54
C HIS A 212 -1.24 -6.54 8.47
N TYR A 213 -2.38 -6.17 9.02
CA TYR A 213 -3.20 -6.99 9.92
C TYR A 213 -4.44 -7.58 9.24
N ALA A 214 -4.40 -7.73 7.92
CA ALA A 214 -5.56 -8.14 7.13
C ALA A 214 -6.03 -9.58 7.42
N THR A 215 -5.21 -10.45 7.99
CA THR A 215 -5.64 -11.81 8.38
C THR A 215 -6.73 -11.77 9.47
N LEU A 216 -6.67 -10.81 10.39
CA LEU A 216 -7.71 -10.58 11.41
C LEU A 216 -8.79 -9.60 10.93
N TYR A 217 -8.36 -8.46 10.38
CA TYR A 217 -9.24 -7.32 10.07
C TYR A 217 -9.61 -7.24 8.59
N THR A 218 -9.05 -8.12 7.76
CA THR A 218 -9.26 -8.22 6.32
C THR A 218 -8.90 -6.94 5.53
N HIS A 219 -9.66 -6.59 4.50
CA HIS A 219 -9.43 -5.43 3.66
C HIS A 219 -10.21 -4.21 4.17
N ILE A 220 -9.92 -3.03 3.62
CA ILE A 220 -10.59 -1.78 4.01
C ILE A 220 -12.11 -1.84 3.89
N ASP A 221 -12.64 -2.66 3.00
CA ASP A 221 -14.07 -2.81 2.76
C ASP A 221 -14.84 -3.36 3.98
N ASP A 222 -14.19 -4.10 4.86
CA ASP A 222 -14.79 -4.55 6.12
C ASP A 222 -14.79 -3.47 7.21
N PHE A 223 -14.05 -2.39 7.02
CA PHE A 223 -14.06 -1.23 7.92
C PHE A 223 -15.05 -0.15 7.48
N VAL A 224 -15.36 -0.06 6.19
CA VAL A 224 -16.27 0.97 5.66
C VAL A 224 -17.70 0.68 6.08
N GLU A 225 -18.33 1.63 6.80
CA GLU A 225 -19.75 1.58 7.18
C GLU A 225 -20.64 2.40 6.22
N SER A 226 -20.09 3.48 5.65
CA SER A 226 -20.72 4.28 4.61
C SER A 226 -19.70 5.18 3.91
N THR A 227 -20.05 5.67 2.71
CA THR A 227 -19.22 6.60 1.92
C THR A 227 -20.04 7.80 1.46
N THR A 228 -19.39 8.96 1.34
CA THR A 228 -19.87 10.11 0.60
C THR A 228 -18.96 10.32 -0.60
N THR A 229 -19.53 10.29 -1.81
CA THR A 229 -18.78 10.38 -3.06
C THR A 229 -19.43 11.42 -3.97
N VAL A 230 -18.65 12.38 -4.42
CA VAL A 230 -19.08 13.40 -5.38
C VAL A 230 -18.85 12.87 -6.80
N THR A 231 -19.89 12.87 -7.60
CA THR A 231 -19.88 12.45 -9.01
C THR A 231 -20.31 13.59 -9.92
N PRO A 232 -20.04 13.53 -11.24
CA PRO A 232 -20.56 14.53 -12.18
C PRO A 232 -22.10 14.66 -12.19
N SER A 233 -22.82 13.62 -11.72
CA SER A 233 -24.29 13.61 -11.68
C SER A 233 -24.88 13.99 -10.32
N GLY A 234 -24.03 14.31 -9.32
CA GLY A 234 -24.42 14.66 -7.96
C GLY A 234 -23.71 13.83 -6.90
N VAL A 235 -24.15 14.00 -5.65
CA VAL A 235 -23.56 13.33 -4.49
C VAL A 235 -24.22 11.99 -4.24
N ILE A 236 -23.42 10.95 -4.09
CA ILE A 236 -23.86 9.64 -3.61
C ILE A 236 -23.48 9.55 -2.14
N GLU A 237 -24.48 9.46 -1.27
CA GLU A 237 -24.30 9.27 0.16
C GLU A 237 -24.98 7.97 0.58
N SER A 238 -24.23 7.02 1.08
CA SER A 238 -24.76 5.77 1.59
C SER A 238 -25.11 5.86 3.06
N ARG A 239 -25.98 4.97 3.52
CA ARG A 239 -26.41 4.95 4.93
C ARG A 239 -25.45 4.17 5.78
N ARG A 240 -25.10 4.72 6.93
CA ARG A 240 -24.40 4.00 8.00
C ARG A 240 -25.36 2.99 8.64
N LEU A 241 -25.25 1.72 8.25
CA LEU A 241 -26.10 0.63 8.74
C LEU A 241 -25.25 -0.57 9.16
N PRO A 242 -25.40 -1.09 10.39
CA PRO A 242 -24.71 -2.30 10.78
C PRO A 242 -25.26 -3.51 10.01
N GLY A 243 -24.38 -4.27 9.34
CA GLY A 243 -24.66 -5.59 8.79
C GLY A 243 -25.97 -5.75 7.98
N SER A 244 -26.36 -4.72 7.20
CA SER A 244 -27.64 -4.73 6.49
C SER A 244 -27.69 -5.79 5.38
N GLY A 245 -28.77 -6.59 5.36
CA GLY A 245 -29.12 -7.50 4.28
C GLY A 245 -30.11 -6.91 3.26
N ALA A 246 -30.37 -5.61 3.30
CA ALA A 246 -31.39 -4.93 2.49
C ALA A 246 -30.87 -4.52 1.10
N GLY A 247 -30.79 -5.45 0.18
CA GLY A 247 -30.45 -5.21 -1.23
C GLY A 247 -28.94 -5.03 -1.50
N PRO A 248 -28.58 -4.60 -2.73
CA PRO A 248 -27.20 -4.32 -3.09
C PRO A 248 -26.63 -3.15 -2.28
N SER A 249 -25.37 -3.26 -1.83
CA SER A 249 -24.68 -2.18 -1.14
C SER A 249 -24.07 -1.21 -2.15
N PRO A 250 -24.43 0.09 -2.14
CA PRO A 250 -23.80 1.10 -3.00
C PRO A 250 -22.32 1.29 -2.67
N ASP A 251 -21.92 1.08 -1.41
CA ASP A 251 -20.51 1.17 -1.00
C ASP A 251 -19.63 0.17 -1.74
N ARG A 252 -20.14 -1.03 -2.01
CA ARG A 252 -19.41 -2.06 -2.76
C ARG A 252 -19.15 -1.68 -4.23
N MET A 253 -19.84 -0.69 -4.78
CA MET A 253 -19.52 -0.10 -6.09
C MET A 253 -18.40 0.93 -5.99
N ILE A 254 -18.36 1.70 -4.90
CA ILE A 254 -17.36 2.75 -4.67
C ILE A 254 -16.04 2.15 -4.20
N ILE A 255 -16.09 1.17 -3.29
CA ILE A 255 -14.91 0.47 -2.78
C ILE A 255 -14.28 -0.34 -3.91
N GLY A 256 -13.03 0.01 -4.27
CA GLY A 256 -12.32 -0.62 -5.39
C GLY A 256 -12.63 -0.02 -6.76
N SER A 257 -13.31 1.14 -6.81
CA SER A 257 -13.62 1.83 -8.07
C SER A 257 -12.45 2.60 -8.68
N GLU A 258 -11.32 2.71 -7.99
CA GLU A 258 -10.11 3.41 -8.45
C GLU A 258 -10.36 4.88 -8.85
N GLY A 259 -11.43 5.50 -8.34
CA GLY A 259 -11.81 6.88 -8.66
C GLY A 259 -12.62 7.07 -9.96
N VAL A 260 -12.92 6.00 -10.71
CA VAL A 260 -13.67 6.13 -11.98
C VAL A 260 -15.13 6.50 -11.80
N LEU A 261 -15.71 6.28 -10.62
CA LEU A 261 -17.12 6.59 -10.33
C LEU A 261 -17.30 7.96 -9.66
N GLY A 262 -16.24 8.59 -9.19
CA GLY A 262 -16.28 9.88 -8.51
C GLY A 262 -15.20 10.07 -7.48
N VAL A 263 -15.28 11.16 -6.74
CA VAL A 263 -14.31 11.57 -5.71
C VAL A 263 -14.89 11.26 -4.33
N ILE A 264 -14.27 10.36 -3.60
CA ILE A 264 -14.64 10.06 -2.21
C ILE A 264 -14.22 11.26 -1.34
N THR A 265 -15.16 11.87 -0.62
CA THR A 265 -14.90 13.04 0.23
C THR A 265 -14.81 12.67 1.70
N GLU A 266 -15.63 11.75 2.17
CA GLU A 266 -15.60 11.26 3.54
C GLU A 266 -16.16 9.83 3.64
N SER A 267 -15.92 9.17 4.76
CA SER A 267 -16.46 7.84 5.05
C SER A 267 -16.66 7.65 6.56
N TRP A 268 -17.70 6.92 6.93
CA TRP A 268 -17.80 6.30 8.25
C TRP A 268 -17.00 5.01 8.27
N ILE A 269 -16.09 4.91 9.23
CA ILE A 269 -15.13 3.82 9.36
C ILE A 269 -15.23 3.20 10.74
N ARG A 270 -15.38 1.87 10.79
CA ARG A 270 -15.32 1.08 12.02
C ARG A 270 -13.89 1.10 12.59
N LEU A 271 -13.80 1.31 13.89
CA LEU A 271 -12.55 1.41 14.62
C LEU A 271 -12.37 0.25 15.60
N GLN A 272 -11.17 0.16 16.16
CA GLN A 272 -10.80 -0.82 17.19
C GLN A 272 -10.28 -0.10 18.44
N ASN A 273 -10.44 -0.72 19.62
CA ASN A 273 -9.65 -0.35 20.78
C ASN A 273 -8.18 -0.68 20.53
N ARG A 274 -7.27 0.12 21.08
CA ARG A 274 -5.82 -0.13 20.89
C ARG A 274 -5.39 -1.42 21.59
N PRO A 275 -4.75 -2.37 20.86
CA PRO A 275 -4.33 -3.63 21.46
C PRO A 275 -3.27 -3.42 22.55
N THR A 276 -3.49 -4.00 23.72
CA THR A 276 -2.58 -4.00 24.88
C THR A 276 -1.93 -5.36 25.09
N PHE A 277 -2.60 -6.44 24.71
CA PHE A 277 -2.08 -7.80 24.74
C PHE A 277 -1.55 -8.19 23.36
N ARG A 278 -0.35 -8.77 23.32
CA ARG A 278 0.28 -9.23 22.09
C ARG A 278 1.09 -10.49 22.36
N SER A 279 0.94 -11.49 21.49
CA SER A 279 1.73 -12.72 21.51
C SER A 279 2.18 -13.04 20.09
N SER A 280 3.47 -13.30 19.87
CA SER A 280 4.01 -13.55 18.55
C SER A 280 5.14 -14.57 18.55
N CYS A 281 5.29 -15.29 17.46
CA CYS A 281 6.43 -16.19 17.25
C CYS A 281 6.78 -16.28 15.76
N SER A 282 8.05 -16.54 15.50
CA SER A 282 8.58 -16.91 14.19
C SER A 282 8.84 -18.40 14.14
N VAL A 283 8.27 -19.09 13.16
CA VAL A 283 8.42 -20.52 12.97
C VAL A 283 9.20 -20.78 11.69
N HIS A 284 10.22 -21.63 11.77
CA HIS A 284 11.10 -21.97 10.66
C HIS A 284 10.74 -23.36 10.10
N PHE A 285 10.76 -23.51 8.77
CA PHE A 285 10.49 -24.77 8.08
C PHE A 285 11.61 -25.06 7.08
N SER A 286 12.01 -26.31 7.01
CA SER A 286 12.96 -26.78 5.98
C SER A 286 12.25 -27.13 4.65
N ASP A 287 10.95 -27.37 4.69
CA ASP A 287 10.12 -27.72 3.54
C ASP A 287 8.98 -26.71 3.34
N TYR A 288 8.86 -26.17 2.12
CA TYR A 288 7.86 -25.14 1.81
C TYR A 288 6.43 -25.70 1.78
N ALA A 289 6.24 -26.93 1.34
CA ALA A 289 4.91 -27.55 1.31
C ALA A 289 4.37 -27.76 2.74
N GLN A 290 5.23 -28.16 3.67
CA GLN A 290 4.89 -28.26 5.09
C GLN A 290 4.55 -26.88 5.69
N ALA A 291 5.36 -25.86 5.38
CA ALA A 291 5.10 -24.49 5.81
C ALA A 291 3.76 -23.96 5.29
N LEU A 292 3.45 -24.24 4.03
CA LEU A 292 2.19 -23.86 3.39
C LEU A 292 1.00 -24.56 4.05
N ASN A 293 1.13 -25.87 4.33
CA ASN A 293 0.09 -26.65 5.00
C ASN A 293 -0.15 -26.18 6.43
N ALA A 294 0.90 -25.89 7.20
CA ALA A 294 0.78 -25.30 8.54
C ALA A 294 0.02 -23.96 8.48
N THR A 295 0.36 -23.11 7.51
CA THR A 295 -0.31 -21.81 7.31
C THR A 295 -1.80 -21.99 7.00
N ARG A 296 -2.15 -22.94 6.13
CA ARG A 296 -3.54 -23.31 5.84
C ARG A 296 -4.29 -23.75 7.09
N LEU A 297 -3.74 -24.70 7.83
CA LEU A 297 -4.37 -25.25 9.02
C LEU A 297 -4.61 -24.19 10.10
N ILE A 298 -3.65 -23.25 10.29
CA ILE A 298 -3.81 -22.12 11.22
C ILE A 298 -4.94 -21.17 10.73
N SER A 299 -4.99 -20.88 9.43
CA SER A 299 -6.04 -20.01 8.86
C SER A 299 -7.43 -20.63 8.98
N GLN A 300 -7.53 -21.96 8.90
CA GLN A 300 -8.79 -22.73 9.01
C GLN A 300 -9.19 -23.06 10.46
N ALA A 301 -8.29 -22.88 11.43
CA ALA A 301 -8.55 -23.20 12.84
C ALA A 301 -9.39 -22.14 13.57
N ALA A 302 -9.88 -21.11 12.87
CA ALA A 302 -10.63 -19.99 13.46
C ALA A 302 -9.90 -19.28 14.62
N LEU A 303 -8.57 -19.23 14.56
CA LEU A 303 -7.74 -18.55 15.55
C LEU A 303 -7.64 -17.05 15.28
N PHE A 304 -7.85 -16.60 14.05
CA PHE A 304 -7.83 -15.20 13.63
C PHE A 304 -6.55 -14.44 14.05
N PRO A 305 -5.34 -14.90 13.67
CA PRO A 305 -4.13 -14.17 13.97
C PRO A 305 -4.17 -12.76 13.34
N ALA A 306 -3.67 -11.77 14.05
CA ALA A 306 -3.56 -10.40 13.51
C ALA A 306 -2.58 -10.34 12.33
N ASN A 307 -1.54 -11.18 12.34
CA ASN A 307 -0.64 -11.39 11.21
C ASN A 307 -0.31 -12.87 11.10
N CYS A 308 -0.49 -13.44 9.90
CA CYS A 308 -0.08 -14.79 9.55
C CYS A 308 0.57 -14.73 8.16
N ARG A 309 1.90 -14.75 8.11
CA ARG A 309 2.64 -14.46 6.90
C ARG A 309 3.76 -15.48 6.68
N LEU A 310 3.68 -16.19 5.57
CA LEU A 310 4.71 -17.13 5.15
C LEU A 310 5.63 -16.46 4.11
N LEU A 311 6.93 -16.50 4.36
CA LEU A 311 7.99 -16.08 3.44
C LEU A 311 8.75 -17.34 2.97
N ASP A 312 9.02 -17.44 1.67
CA ASP A 312 9.98 -18.45 1.23
C ASP A 312 11.40 -18.08 1.70
N ALA A 313 12.33 -19.03 1.65
CA ALA A 313 13.67 -18.87 2.22
C ALA A 313 14.42 -17.66 1.60
N ASN A 314 14.28 -17.45 0.29
CA ASN A 314 14.91 -16.32 -0.38
C ASN A 314 14.25 -14.98 -0.01
N GLU A 315 12.92 -14.93 0.09
CA GLU A 315 12.19 -13.74 0.55
C GLU A 315 12.61 -13.37 1.99
N ALA A 316 12.73 -14.36 2.87
CA ALA A 316 13.22 -14.15 4.23
C ALA A 316 14.64 -13.58 4.25
N MET A 317 15.55 -14.11 3.42
CA MET A 317 16.93 -13.65 3.29
C MET A 317 16.99 -12.22 2.74
N PHE A 318 16.26 -11.91 1.67
CA PHE A 318 16.29 -10.57 1.06
C PHE A 318 15.78 -9.48 1.99
N ASN A 319 14.89 -9.83 2.90
CA ASN A 319 14.36 -8.91 3.91
C ASN A 319 15.15 -8.94 5.24
N GLY A 320 16.27 -9.63 5.32
CA GLY A 320 17.11 -9.71 6.52
C GLY A 320 16.47 -10.47 7.68
N ALA A 321 15.46 -11.31 7.39
CA ALA A 321 14.74 -12.10 8.38
C ALA A 321 15.22 -13.57 8.46
N GLY A 322 16.21 -13.95 7.64
CA GLY A 322 16.81 -15.28 7.60
C GLY A 322 18.10 -15.29 6.77
N ASP A 323 18.74 -16.46 6.69
CA ASP A 323 19.96 -16.69 5.92
C ASP A 323 19.73 -17.38 4.56
N GLY A 324 18.49 -17.64 4.21
CA GLY A 324 18.09 -18.33 2.98
C GLY A 324 18.01 -19.87 3.12
N SER A 325 18.29 -20.42 4.29
CA SER A 325 18.26 -21.87 4.51
C SER A 325 16.88 -22.43 4.88
N LYS A 326 16.01 -21.60 5.46
CA LYS A 326 14.67 -21.99 5.94
C LYS A 326 13.59 -21.01 5.51
N HIS A 327 12.38 -21.52 5.30
CA HIS A 327 11.15 -20.74 5.14
C HIS A 327 10.71 -20.20 6.49
N LEU A 328 10.06 -19.03 6.50
CA LEU A 328 9.70 -18.33 7.71
C LEU A 328 8.20 -18.06 7.78
N LEU A 329 7.52 -18.59 8.79
CA LEU A 329 6.14 -18.25 9.12
C LEU A 329 6.12 -17.31 10.32
N ILE A 330 5.62 -16.10 10.11
CA ILE A 330 5.43 -15.09 11.17
C ILE A 330 3.99 -15.14 11.63
N ILE A 331 3.78 -15.36 12.93
CA ILE A 331 2.46 -15.43 13.55
C ILE A 331 2.38 -14.37 14.65
N ASN A 332 1.33 -13.57 14.64
CA ASN A 332 1.09 -12.56 15.66
C ASN A 332 -0.39 -12.54 16.02
N PHE A 333 -0.67 -12.51 17.30
CA PHE A 333 -2.00 -12.30 17.87
C PHE A 333 -2.03 -11.03 18.70
N GLU A 334 -3.13 -10.32 18.69
CA GLU A 334 -3.34 -9.13 19.50
C GLU A 334 -4.78 -8.98 19.96
N SER A 335 -4.96 -8.39 21.13
CA SER A 335 -6.27 -8.07 21.72
C SER A 335 -6.17 -6.81 22.59
N ALA A 336 -7.27 -6.06 22.67
CA ALA A 336 -7.42 -4.98 23.62
C ALA A 336 -8.04 -5.45 24.96
N ASP A 337 -8.52 -6.70 25.04
CA ASP A 337 -9.37 -7.20 26.10
C ASP A 337 -8.72 -8.33 26.92
N HIS A 338 -8.05 -9.29 26.27
CA HIS A 338 -7.56 -10.50 26.94
C HIS A 338 -6.20 -10.98 26.42
N ASP A 339 -5.54 -11.85 27.21
CA ASP A 339 -4.27 -12.45 26.83
C ASP A 339 -4.42 -13.40 25.64
N MET A 340 -3.49 -13.31 24.69
CA MET A 340 -3.48 -14.04 23.43
C MET A 340 -2.52 -15.24 23.43
N GLN A 341 -1.86 -15.55 24.55
CA GLN A 341 -0.92 -16.67 24.61
C GLN A 341 -1.58 -18.02 24.27
N PRO A 342 -2.79 -18.35 24.75
CA PRO A 342 -3.44 -19.62 24.39
C PRO A 342 -3.71 -19.80 22.89
N TRP A 343 -3.99 -18.70 22.15
CA TRP A 343 -4.16 -18.73 20.69
C TRP A 343 -2.83 -18.99 19.99
N LEU A 344 -1.76 -18.31 20.45
CA LEU A 344 -0.42 -18.57 19.93
C LEU A 344 0.02 -20.01 20.19
N ASP A 345 -0.18 -20.52 21.40
CA ASP A 345 0.19 -21.89 21.76
C ASP A 345 -0.50 -22.89 20.81
N ARG A 346 -1.80 -22.69 20.52
CA ARG A 346 -2.52 -23.55 19.58
C ARG A 346 -1.98 -23.45 18.16
N ALA A 347 -1.66 -22.25 17.68
CA ALA A 347 -1.04 -22.07 16.37
C ALA A 347 0.34 -22.75 16.28
N LEU A 348 1.13 -22.68 17.35
CA LEU A 348 2.44 -23.34 17.45
C LEU A 348 2.35 -24.86 17.50
N GLU A 349 1.33 -25.43 18.17
CA GLU A 349 1.05 -26.86 18.12
C GLU A 349 0.80 -27.33 16.69
N ILE A 350 -0.03 -26.60 15.92
CA ILE A 350 -0.31 -26.88 14.52
C ILE A 350 0.98 -26.77 13.68
N ALA A 351 1.74 -25.69 13.85
CA ALA A 351 2.99 -25.52 13.11
C ALA A 351 4.01 -26.64 13.41
N LYS A 352 4.11 -27.05 14.67
CA LYS A 352 4.99 -28.14 15.09
C LYS A 352 4.58 -29.49 14.51
N SER A 353 3.28 -29.77 14.41
CA SER A 353 2.81 -31.04 13.79
C SER A 353 3.15 -31.14 12.30
N GLU A 354 3.39 -29.99 11.64
CA GLU A 354 3.82 -29.90 10.24
C GLU A 354 5.35 -29.73 10.09
N GLY A 355 6.13 -29.99 11.13
CA GLY A 355 7.59 -29.92 11.09
C GLY A 355 8.18 -28.53 11.34
N GLY A 356 7.41 -27.59 11.84
CA GLY A 356 7.87 -26.26 12.21
C GLY A 356 8.77 -26.26 13.45
N GLU A 357 9.87 -25.53 13.39
CA GLU A 357 10.82 -25.33 14.47
C GLU A 357 10.76 -23.88 14.96
N PHE A 358 10.69 -23.68 16.26
CA PHE A 358 10.64 -22.35 16.85
C PHE A 358 11.25 -22.31 18.24
N GLU A 359 11.69 -21.12 18.64
CA GLU A 359 12.04 -20.78 20.01
C GLU A 359 11.06 -19.74 20.53
N LEU A 360 10.54 -19.97 21.73
CA LEU A 360 9.66 -18.98 22.37
C LEU A 360 10.49 -17.74 22.73
N PRO A 361 10.00 -16.53 22.37
CA PRO A 361 10.71 -15.31 22.68
C PRO A 361 10.84 -15.10 24.19
N LYS A 362 12.04 -14.71 24.64
CA LYS A 362 12.34 -14.51 26.08
C LYS A 362 11.80 -13.19 26.64
N GLU A 363 11.37 -12.26 25.78
CA GLU A 363 10.91 -10.92 26.17
C GLU A 363 9.53 -10.61 25.59
N LYS A 364 8.74 -9.84 26.34
CA LYS A 364 7.39 -9.41 25.93
C LYS A 364 7.36 -8.54 24.65
N ASP A 365 8.48 -7.93 24.26
CA ASP A 365 8.61 -7.05 23.11
C ASP A 365 9.24 -7.72 21.87
N ALA A 366 9.26 -9.03 21.80
CA ALA A 366 9.87 -9.80 20.70
C ALA A 366 9.28 -9.50 19.30
N HIS A 367 8.06 -8.92 19.25
CA HIS A 367 7.47 -8.44 17.99
C HIS A 367 8.22 -7.24 17.38
N LYS A 368 9.11 -6.57 18.15
CA LYS A 368 9.93 -5.44 17.71
C LYS A 368 11.36 -5.84 17.38
N SER A 369 11.78 -7.05 17.74
CA SER A 369 13.15 -7.56 17.59
C SER A 369 13.18 -8.90 16.84
N GLY A 370 14.35 -9.38 16.49
CA GLY A 370 14.54 -10.65 15.77
C GLY A 370 14.01 -10.62 14.32
N ALA A 371 13.72 -11.78 13.75
CA ALA A 371 13.30 -11.94 12.35
C ALA A 371 12.03 -11.14 12.00
N SER A 372 11.04 -11.13 12.89
CA SER A 372 9.80 -10.36 12.71
C SER A 372 10.04 -8.84 12.72
N GLY A 373 10.87 -8.36 13.63
CA GLY A 373 11.25 -6.94 13.69
C GLY A 373 12.05 -6.49 12.47
N ASN A 374 13.02 -7.28 12.06
CA ASN A 374 13.84 -7.02 10.87
C ASN A 374 12.98 -6.98 9.61
N TRP A 375 12.09 -7.97 9.44
CA TRP A 375 11.18 -7.99 8.31
C TRP A 375 10.28 -6.75 8.27
N ARG A 376 9.68 -6.34 9.40
CA ARG A 376 8.84 -5.14 9.49
C ARG A 376 9.61 -3.88 9.08
N ASN A 377 10.83 -3.71 9.59
CA ASN A 377 11.67 -2.55 9.26
C ASN A 377 12.02 -2.53 7.78
N SER A 378 12.41 -3.67 7.20
CA SER A 378 12.69 -3.81 5.77
C SER A 378 11.45 -3.51 4.93
N PHE A 379 10.27 -3.98 5.35
CA PHE A 379 9.00 -3.73 4.67
C PHE A 379 8.66 -2.23 4.58
N ILE A 380 8.85 -1.47 5.67
CA ILE A 380 8.59 -0.02 5.69
C ILE A 380 9.63 0.72 4.83
N ARG A 381 10.89 0.29 4.83
CA ARG A 381 11.97 0.94 4.09
C ARG A 381 12.12 0.48 2.63
N ALA A 382 11.44 -0.60 2.23
CA ALA A 382 11.51 -1.17 0.89
C ALA A 382 11.32 -0.15 -0.25
N PRO A 383 10.38 0.83 -0.18
CA PRO A 383 10.22 1.83 -1.22
C PRO A 383 11.50 2.64 -1.49
N TYR A 384 12.21 3.04 -0.45
CA TYR A 384 13.45 3.84 -0.57
C TYR A 384 14.62 3.02 -1.13
N TYR A 385 14.73 1.75 -0.74
CA TYR A 385 15.74 0.83 -1.31
C TYR A 385 15.48 0.55 -2.79
N ARG A 386 14.20 0.46 -3.18
CA ARG A 386 13.78 0.30 -4.58
C ARG A 386 14.21 1.50 -5.43
N GLU A 387 14.02 2.73 -4.98
CA GLU A 387 14.47 3.95 -5.67
C GLU A 387 15.98 3.92 -5.95
N ALA A 388 16.77 3.59 -4.95
CA ALA A 388 18.23 3.51 -5.08
C ALA A 388 18.66 2.41 -6.06
N SER A 389 17.93 1.29 -6.10
CA SER A 389 18.17 0.20 -7.05
C SER A 389 17.80 0.62 -8.48
N ILE A 390 16.66 1.29 -8.68
CA ILE A 390 16.21 1.78 -9.99
C ILE A 390 17.23 2.76 -10.57
N ARG A 391 17.77 3.68 -9.77
CA ARG A 391 18.84 4.61 -10.18
C ARG A 391 20.11 3.92 -10.66
N ARG A 392 20.31 2.68 -10.27
CA ARG A 392 21.45 1.83 -10.67
C ARG A 392 21.11 0.84 -11.78
N GLY A 393 19.97 1.05 -12.45
CA GLY A 393 19.54 0.23 -13.58
C GLY A 393 18.98 -1.13 -13.21
N ILE A 394 18.61 -1.35 -11.95
CA ILE A 394 17.98 -2.60 -11.50
C ILE A 394 16.48 -2.50 -11.67
N VAL A 395 15.92 -3.40 -12.44
CA VAL A 395 14.46 -3.61 -12.53
C VAL A 395 14.04 -4.48 -11.34
N GLN A 396 13.20 -3.91 -10.48
CA GLN A 396 12.59 -4.61 -9.36
C GLN A 396 11.10 -4.33 -9.36
N ASP A 397 10.32 -5.35 -9.62
CA ASP A 397 8.87 -5.24 -9.65
C ASP A 397 8.20 -6.42 -8.99
N THR A 398 6.88 -6.33 -8.84
CA THR A 398 6.09 -7.29 -8.09
C THR A 398 4.75 -7.54 -8.78
N PHE A 399 4.18 -8.70 -8.54
CA PHE A 399 2.80 -9.01 -8.89
C PHE A 399 2.16 -9.84 -7.79
N GLU A 400 0.86 -9.71 -7.63
CA GLU A 400 0.07 -10.39 -6.62
C GLU A 400 -1.18 -11.01 -7.25
N THR A 401 -1.64 -12.12 -6.67
CA THR A 401 -2.85 -12.80 -7.11
C THR A 401 -3.44 -13.60 -5.95
N SER A 402 -4.48 -14.38 -6.21
CA SER A 402 -5.08 -15.28 -5.22
C SER A 402 -5.40 -16.63 -5.81
N ILE A 403 -5.38 -17.68 -4.98
CA ILE A 403 -5.65 -19.05 -5.36
C ILE A 403 -6.22 -19.84 -4.17
N THR A 404 -7.04 -20.84 -4.43
CA THR A 404 -7.52 -21.79 -3.42
C THR A 404 -6.39 -22.71 -2.93
N TRP A 405 -6.51 -23.23 -1.69
CA TRP A 405 -5.46 -24.00 -1.05
C TRP A 405 -5.07 -25.28 -1.81
N ASP A 406 -6.02 -25.94 -2.45
CA ASP A 406 -5.82 -27.20 -3.19
C ASP A 406 -4.80 -27.10 -4.33
N LYS A 407 -4.64 -25.89 -4.89
CA LYS A 407 -3.71 -25.61 -5.99
C LYS A 407 -2.52 -24.73 -5.58
N GLY A 408 -2.48 -24.27 -4.34
CA GLY A 408 -1.57 -23.22 -3.89
C GLY A 408 -0.10 -23.54 -4.13
N TYR A 409 0.37 -24.73 -3.75
CA TYR A 409 1.78 -25.13 -3.89
C TYR A 409 2.22 -25.19 -5.36
N GLU A 410 1.49 -25.95 -6.18
CA GLU A 410 1.83 -26.12 -7.60
C GLU A 410 1.78 -24.80 -8.35
N PHE A 411 0.81 -23.96 -8.02
CA PHE A 411 0.64 -22.64 -8.61
C PHE A 411 1.83 -21.72 -8.31
N ILE A 412 2.25 -21.63 -7.03
CA ILE A 412 3.38 -20.79 -6.61
C ILE A 412 4.66 -21.22 -7.32
N GLU A 413 5.00 -22.53 -7.29
CA GLU A 413 6.22 -23.03 -7.91
C GLU A 413 6.19 -22.87 -9.43
N THR A 414 5.03 -23.06 -10.06
CA THR A 414 4.86 -22.86 -11.51
C THR A 414 5.06 -21.39 -11.89
N LEU A 415 4.46 -20.44 -11.13
CA LEU A 415 4.60 -19.01 -11.42
C LEU A 415 6.04 -18.51 -11.20
N LYS A 416 6.69 -18.94 -10.13
CA LYS A 416 8.11 -18.59 -9.89
C LYS A 416 8.97 -19.02 -11.07
N ARG A 417 8.86 -20.29 -11.46
CA ARG A 417 9.63 -20.85 -12.59
C ARG A 417 9.33 -20.11 -13.90
N ARG A 418 8.06 -19.93 -14.26
CA ARG A 418 7.66 -19.23 -15.52
C ARG A 418 8.11 -17.79 -15.55
N ALA A 419 8.02 -17.07 -14.43
CA ALA A 419 8.49 -15.69 -14.35
C ALA A 419 10.02 -15.63 -14.53
N GLN A 420 10.78 -16.54 -13.93
CA GLN A 420 12.22 -16.63 -14.13
C GLN A 420 12.59 -16.93 -15.59
N GLU A 421 11.90 -17.90 -16.21
CA GLU A 421 12.09 -18.26 -17.64
C GLU A 421 11.82 -17.07 -18.56
N ALA A 422 10.69 -16.36 -18.36
CA ALA A 422 10.33 -15.20 -19.16
C ALA A 422 11.33 -14.04 -19.03
N ILE A 423 11.78 -13.76 -17.79
CA ILE A 423 12.79 -12.73 -17.57
C ILE A 423 14.13 -13.13 -18.23
N LYS A 424 14.52 -14.40 -18.12
CA LYS A 424 15.75 -14.90 -18.76
C LYS A 424 15.67 -14.81 -20.28
N GLU A 425 14.53 -15.14 -20.86
CA GLU A 425 14.30 -15.04 -22.32
C GLU A 425 14.48 -13.59 -22.83
N ILE A 426 13.91 -12.62 -22.10
CA ILE A 426 13.97 -11.19 -22.50
C ILE A 426 15.34 -10.58 -22.23
N THR A 427 15.94 -10.88 -21.07
CA THR A 427 17.14 -10.18 -20.59
C THR A 427 18.44 -10.93 -20.82
N ASN A 428 18.36 -12.22 -21.16
CA ASN A 428 19.48 -13.17 -21.18
C ASN A 428 20.24 -13.26 -19.84
N ARG A 429 19.52 -13.04 -18.72
CA ARG A 429 20.06 -13.06 -17.35
C ARG A 429 19.22 -13.95 -16.46
N ASP A 430 19.89 -14.68 -15.57
CA ASP A 430 19.21 -15.37 -14.48
C ASP A 430 18.68 -14.36 -13.45
N THR A 431 17.51 -14.66 -12.88
CA THR A 431 16.88 -13.85 -11.86
C THR A 431 16.35 -14.72 -10.73
N THR A 432 16.08 -14.11 -9.58
CA THR A 432 15.42 -14.76 -8.46
C THR A 432 14.01 -14.20 -8.33
N VAL A 433 13.02 -15.07 -8.33
CA VAL A 433 11.62 -14.74 -8.01
C VAL A 433 11.32 -15.34 -6.64
N THR A 434 11.03 -14.49 -5.69
CA THR A 434 10.66 -14.88 -4.32
C THR A 434 9.16 -14.82 -4.14
N CYS A 435 8.66 -15.46 -3.09
CA CYS A 435 7.24 -15.44 -2.78
C CYS A 435 7.01 -15.27 -1.28
N ARG A 436 6.06 -14.40 -0.95
CA ARG A 436 5.45 -14.35 0.38
C ARG A 436 3.94 -14.45 0.28
N LEU A 437 3.29 -15.04 1.27
CA LEU A 437 1.85 -14.93 1.41
C LEU A 437 1.54 -13.63 2.14
N THR A 438 1.01 -12.65 1.40
CA THR A 438 0.63 -11.35 1.96
C THR A 438 -0.60 -11.49 2.85
N HIS A 439 -1.56 -12.30 2.39
CA HIS A 439 -2.81 -12.59 3.09
C HIS A 439 -3.12 -14.09 3.01
N THR A 440 -3.74 -14.59 4.06
CA THR A 440 -4.20 -15.97 4.17
C THR A 440 -5.65 -16.00 4.63
N TYR A 441 -6.46 -16.80 3.96
CA TYR A 441 -7.90 -16.93 4.19
C TYR A 441 -8.25 -18.39 4.48
N PRO A 442 -9.41 -18.69 5.08
CA PRO A 442 -9.84 -20.08 5.28
C PRO A 442 -9.94 -20.89 3.98
N ASP A 443 -10.28 -20.24 2.86
CA ASP A 443 -10.50 -20.86 1.55
C ASP A 443 -9.33 -20.72 0.57
N GLY A 444 -8.33 -19.85 0.85
CA GLY A 444 -7.23 -19.63 -0.07
C GLY A 444 -6.12 -18.74 0.48
N LEU A 445 -5.23 -18.36 -0.42
CA LEU A 445 -4.04 -17.55 -0.14
C LEU A 445 -3.82 -16.49 -1.22
N ALA A 446 -3.16 -15.39 -0.83
CA ALA A 446 -2.72 -14.34 -1.74
C ALA A 446 -1.18 -14.33 -1.81
N PRO A 447 -0.60 -15.05 -2.80
CA PRO A 447 0.84 -15.04 -3.03
C PRO A 447 1.26 -13.75 -3.72
N TYR A 448 2.30 -13.16 -3.18
CA TYR A 448 2.97 -11.94 -3.67
C TYR A 448 4.38 -12.30 -4.11
N PHE A 449 4.66 -12.04 -5.35
CA PHE A 449 5.93 -12.37 -6.00
C PHE A 449 6.77 -11.13 -6.22
#